data_2596526e2f27bb54feeccb857d3d555c
#
_entry.id   2596526e2f27bb54feeccb857d3d555c
#
_cell.length_a   1.000
_cell.length_b   1.000
_cell.length_c   1.000
_cell.angle_alpha   90.00
_cell.angle_beta   90.00
_cell.angle_gamma   90.00
#
_symmetry.space_group_name_H-M   'P 1'
#
loop_
_entity.id
_entity.type
_entity.pdbx_description
1 polymer ?
#
loop_
_entity_poly.entity_id
_entity_poly.type
_entity_poly.pdbx_seq_one_letter_code
_entity_poly.pdbx_strand_id
1 'polypeptide(L)'
;MLGIDPGTATLGYGVVSGGLGTTRLLECGVVRTKAADALPERLTTIFDAVTGLIARHQPDALAVEGIFHGKNARSALILGHARGVVLLAAAQAG
;
A
#
# COMPACT_ATOMS: atom_id res chain seq x y z
N MET A 1 1.70 -5.37 -12.20
CA MET A 1 2.18 -4.32 -11.27
C MET A 1 1.16 -4.08 -10.17
N LEU A 2 1.63 -3.92 -8.96
CA LEU A 2 0.81 -3.53 -7.81
C LEU A 2 1.09 -2.04 -7.51
N GLY A 3 0.04 -1.23 -7.53
CA GLY A 3 0.12 0.18 -7.19
C GLY A 3 -0.50 0.43 -5.82
N ILE A 4 0.17 1.20 -4.97
CA ILE A 4 -0.27 1.50 -3.61
C ILE A 4 -0.30 3.02 -3.41
N ASP A 5 -1.42 3.50 -2.90
CA ASP A 5 -1.61 4.91 -2.54
C ASP A 5 -1.94 5.00 -1.04
N PRO A 6 -0.93 5.22 -0.18
CA PRO A 6 -1.16 5.28 1.25
C PRO A 6 -1.87 6.57 1.68
N GLY A 7 -2.87 6.44 2.55
CA GLY A 7 -3.52 7.55 3.23
C GLY A 7 -3.39 7.41 4.72
N THR A 8 -3.94 8.35 5.47
CA THR A 8 -3.83 8.35 6.94
C THR A 8 -4.71 7.28 7.61
N ALA A 9 -5.86 6.98 7.03
CA ALA A 9 -6.78 5.97 7.56
C ALA A 9 -7.15 4.92 6.51
N THR A 10 -6.79 5.15 5.25
CA THR A 10 -7.09 4.25 4.14
C THR A 10 -5.88 4.09 3.26
N LEU A 11 -5.76 2.92 2.67
CA LEU A 11 -4.71 2.64 1.70
C LEU A 11 -5.39 2.09 0.45
N GLY A 12 -5.29 2.84 -0.63
CA GLY A 12 -5.83 2.41 -1.92
C GLY A 12 -4.84 1.51 -2.65
N TYR A 13 -5.35 0.53 -3.38
CA TYR A 13 -4.49 -0.32 -4.17
C TYR A 13 -5.14 -0.73 -5.49
N GLY A 14 -4.29 -1.02 -6.46
CA GLY A 14 -4.71 -1.58 -7.73
C GLY A 14 -3.67 -2.56 -8.25
N VAL A 15 -4.12 -3.69 -8.76
CA VAL A 15 -3.25 -4.69 -9.37
C VAL A 15 -3.57 -4.75 -10.85
N VAL A 16 -2.58 -4.54 -11.68
CA VAL A 16 -2.75 -4.57 -13.13
C VAL A 16 -1.77 -5.56 -13.76
N SER A 17 -2.21 -6.20 -14.82
CA SER A 17 -1.34 -6.95 -15.70
C SER A 17 -1.35 -6.27 -17.05
N GLY A 18 -0.25 -6.40 -17.80
CA GLY A 18 -0.23 -5.82 -19.13
C GLY A 18 1.03 -6.19 -19.87
N GLY A 19 0.88 -6.29 -21.18
CA GLY A 19 1.96 -6.35 -22.13
C GLY A 19 1.89 -5.14 -23.03
N LEU A 20 2.61 -5.17 -24.12
CA LEU A 20 2.61 -4.09 -25.10
C LEU A 20 1.19 -3.87 -25.64
N GLY A 21 0.66 -2.69 -25.37
CA GLY A 21 -0.62 -2.25 -25.90
C GLY A 21 -1.87 -2.68 -25.15
N THR A 22 -1.74 -3.46 -24.07
CA THR A 22 -2.90 -3.88 -23.27
C THR A 22 -2.61 -3.78 -21.78
N THR A 23 -3.55 -3.18 -21.04
CA THR A 23 -3.51 -3.14 -19.59
C THR A 23 -4.82 -3.68 -19.06
N ARG A 24 -4.75 -4.58 -18.11
CA ARG A 24 -5.92 -5.22 -17.54
C ARG A 24 -5.90 -5.05 -16.03
N LEU A 25 -7.01 -4.56 -15.48
CA LEU A 25 -7.17 -4.45 -14.04
C LEU A 25 -7.57 -5.83 -13.49
N LEU A 26 -6.76 -6.36 -12.56
CA LEU A 26 -7.02 -7.65 -11.93
C LEU A 26 -7.77 -7.50 -10.61
N GLU A 27 -7.41 -6.50 -9.83
CA GLU A 27 -8.05 -6.24 -8.54
C GLU A 27 -7.82 -4.78 -8.17
N CYS A 28 -8.78 -4.17 -7.48
CA CYS A 28 -8.59 -2.87 -6.84
C CYS A 28 -9.44 -2.81 -5.58
N GLY A 29 -9.04 -1.96 -4.66
CA GLY A 29 -9.77 -1.81 -3.41
C GLY A 29 -9.10 -0.86 -2.46
N VAL A 30 -9.57 -0.91 -1.23
CA VAL A 30 -9.10 -0.05 -0.15
C VAL A 30 -8.91 -0.90 1.09
N VAL A 31 -7.76 -0.72 1.75
CA VAL A 31 -7.52 -1.26 3.09
C VAL A 31 -7.83 -0.14 4.08
N ARG A 32 -8.74 -0.39 4.99
CA ARG A 32 -9.15 0.60 5.99
C ARG A 32 -8.55 0.26 7.34
N THR A 33 -8.09 1.29 8.05
CA THR A 33 -7.68 1.18 9.44
C THR A 33 -8.50 2.18 10.26
N LYS A 34 -8.58 1.94 11.57
CA LYS A 34 -9.29 2.84 12.47
C LYS A 34 -8.33 3.81 13.10
N ALA A 35 -8.61 5.10 13.00
CA ALA A 35 -7.76 6.13 13.59
C ALA A 35 -7.62 5.97 15.10
N ALA A 36 -8.61 5.38 15.77
CA ALA A 36 -8.58 5.12 17.21
C ALA A 36 -7.67 3.95 17.60
N ASP A 37 -7.31 3.08 16.65
CA ASP A 37 -6.42 1.96 16.95
C ASP A 37 -4.98 2.44 17.10
N ALA A 38 -4.21 1.73 17.93
CA ALA A 38 -2.80 2.04 18.10
C ALA A 38 -2.05 1.91 16.77
N LEU A 39 -1.07 2.79 16.55
CA LEU A 39 -0.32 2.82 15.29
C LEU A 39 0.29 1.46 14.92
N PRO A 40 0.95 0.72 15.85
CA PRO A 40 1.49 -0.59 15.50
C PRO A 40 0.44 -1.56 14.95
N GLU A 41 -0.77 -1.55 15.50
CA GLU A 41 -1.85 -2.40 15.01
C GLU A 41 -2.31 -2.00 13.60
N ARG A 42 -2.39 -0.69 13.35
CA ARG A 42 -2.74 -0.16 12.04
C ARG A 42 -1.69 -0.53 11.00
N LEU A 43 -0.42 -0.44 11.34
CA LEU A 43 0.68 -0.81 10.46
C LEU A 43 0.70 -2.32 10.18
N THR A 44 0.37 -3.13 11.18
CA THR A 44 0.25 -4.59 11.00
C THR A 44 -0.85 -4.92 9.99
N THR A 45 -2.00 -4.27 10.10
CA THR A 45 -3.10 -4.45 9.15
C THR A 45 -2.65 -4.14 7.72
N ILE A 46 -1.93 -3.05 7.54
CA ILE A 46 -1.41 -2.65 6.23
C ILE A 46 -0.38 -3.69 5.72
N PHE A 47 0.54 -4.07 6.58
CA PHE A 47 1.58 -5.05 6.23
C PHE A 47 0.98 -6.38 5.79
N ASP A 48 0.02 -6.89 6.56
CA ASP A 48 -0.63 -8.17 6.26
C ASP A 48 -1.42 -8.10 4.96
N ALA A 49 -2.12 -7.00 4.72
CA ALA A 49 -2.91 -6.81 3.51
C ALA A 49 -2.01 -6.75 2.27
N VAL A 50 -0.93 -5.99 2.32
CA VAL A 50 0.00 -5.85 1.20
C VAL A 50 0.73 -7.17 0.95
N THR A 51 1.17 -7.84 2.01
CA THR A 51 1.80 -9.16 1.91
C THR A 51 0.87 -10.17 1.24
N GLY A 52 -0.42 -10.15 1.61
CA GLY A 52 -1.43 -11.01 1.00
C GLY A 52 -1.64 -10.72 -0.48
N LEU A 53 -1.67 -9.44 -0.86
CA LEU A 53 -1.79 -9.04 -2.26
C LEU A 53 -0.58 -9.52 -3.09
N ILE A 54 0.61 -9.37 -2.55
CA ILE A 54 1.83 -9.82 -3.22
C ILE A 54 1.81 -11.34 -3.39
N ALA A 55 1.42 -12.08 -2.37
CA ALA A 55 1.35 -13.54 -2.43
C ALA A 55 0.31 -14.01 -3.45
N ARG A 56 -0.84 -13.34 -3.50
CA ARG A 56 -1.96 -13.73 -4.37
C ARG A 56 -1.70 -13.42 -5.84
N HIS A 57 -1.10 -12.28 -6.13
CA HIS A 57 -0.93 -11.81 -7.51
C HIS A 57 0.49 -11.94 -8.04
N GLN A 58 1.48 -12.10 -7.17
CA GLN A 58 2.90 -12.21 -7.53
C GLN A 58 3.33 -11.14 -8.55
N PRO A 59 3.10 -9.85 -8.24
CA PRO A 59 3.43 -8.78 -9.18
C PRO A 59 4.95 -8.71 -9.40
N ASP A 60 5.35 -8.35 -10.61
CA ASP A 60 6.76 -8.18 -10.96
C ASP A 60 7.30 -6.81 -10.55
N ALA A 61 6.41 -5.87 -10.23
CA ALA A 61 6.79 -4.52 -9.80
C ALA A 61 5.75 -3.97 -8.83
N LEU A 62 6.20 -3.11 -7.93
CA LEU A 62 5.35 -2.42 -6.99
C LEU A 62 5.67 -0.92 -7.04
N ALA A 63 4.63 -0.12 -7.19
CA ALA A 63 4.74 1.34 -7.20
C ALA A 63 4.01 1.90 -5.98
N VAL A 64 4.68 2.79 -5.26
CA VAL A 64 4.12 3.43 -4.07
C VAL A 64 4.12 4.94 -4.29
N GLU A 65 2.98 5.59 -4.06
CA GLU A 65 2.89 7.04 -4.10
C GLU A 65 3.84 7.64 -3.08
N GLY A 66 4.71 8.54 -3.52
CA GLY A 66 5.75 9.11 -2.67
C GLY A 66 5.52 10.55 -2.26
N ILE A 67 4.41 11.14 -2.67
CA ILE A 67 4.14 12.55 -2.41
C ILE A 67 3.40 12.71 -1.09
N PHE A 68 3.95 13.55 -0.21
CA PHE A 68 3.33 13.84 1.07
C PHE A 68 2.62 15.17 1.00
N HIS A 69 1.29 15.13 0.98
CA HIS A 69 0.44 16.30 1.12
C HIS A 69 -0.18 16.31 2.52
N GLY A 70 0.65 16.05 3.53
CA GLY A 70 0.20 16.10 4.91
C GLY A 70 -0.16 17.52 5.30
N LYS A 71 -1.35 17.73 5.85
CA LYS A 71 -1.79 19.04 6.32
C LYS A 71 -1.00 19.51 7.55
N ASN A 72 -0.31 18.58 8.20
CA ASN A 72 0.51 18.85 9.37
C ASN A 72 1.55 17.73 9.54
N ALA A 73 2.48 17.94 10.49
CA ALA A 73 3.57 17.01 10.73
C ALA A 73 3.08 15.62 11.15
N ARG A 74 2.00 15.54 11.92
CA ARG A 74 1.43 14.26 12.36
C ARG A 74 0.95 13.42 11.18
N SER A 75 0.22 14.03 10.27
CA SER A 75 -0.25 13.32 9.06
C SER A 75 0.92 12.85 8.21
N ALA A 76 1.94 13.68 8.04
CA ALA A 76 3.13 13.31 7.27
C ALA A 76 3.85 12.13 7.90
N LEU A 77 3.95 12.08 9.24
CA LEU A 77 4.58 10.96 9.94
C LEU A 77 3.80 9.66 9.76
N ILE A 78 2.49 9.71 9.89
CA ILE A 78 1.63 8.52 9.69
C ILE A 78 1.77 8.00 8.26
N LEU A 79 1.74 8.89 7.28
CA LEU A 79 1.92 8.51 5.87
C LEU A 79 3.30 7.89 5.64
N GLY A 80 4.34 8.44 6.25
CA GLY A 80 5.70 7.90 6.17
C GLY A 80 5.82 6.52 6.77
N HIS A 81 5.17 6.28 7.91
CA HIS A 81 5.15 4.95 8.52
C HIS A 81 4.45 3.93 7.61
N ALA A 82 3.28 4.28 7.09
CA ALA A 82 2.53 3.40 6.19
C ALA A 82 3.34 3.09 4.93
N ARG A 83 3.97 4.10 4.34
CA ARG A 83 4.81 3.92 3.15
C ARG A 83 5.99 2.99 3.45
N GLY A 84 6.65 3.17 4.59
CA GLY A 84 7.76 2.31 5.02
C GLY A 84 7.34 0.85 5.16
N VAL A 85 6.16 0.61 5.71
CA VAL A 85 5.62 -0.75 5.88
C VAL A 85 5.37 -1.39 4.51
N VAL A 86 4.85 -0.66 3.55
CA VAL A 86 4.63 -1.15 2.18
C VAL A 86 5.96 -1.52 1.53
N LEU A 87 6.97 -0.67 1.66
CA LEU A 87 8.31 -0.93 1.12
C LEU A 87 8.93 -2.17 1.76
N LEU A 88 8.73 -2.35 3.08
CA LEU A 88 9.23 -3.52 3.80
C LEU A 88 8.55 -4.80 3.30
N ALA A 89 7.23 -4.77 3.14
CA ALA A 89 6.49 -5.92 2.64
C ALA A 89 7.00 -6.34 1.25
N ALA A 90 7.27 -5.38 0.38
CA ALA A 90 7.82 -5.65 -0.94
C ALA A 90 9.22 -6.26 -0.85
N ALA A 91 10.07 -5.72 0.01
CA ALA A 91 11.43 -6.23 0.18
C ALA A 91 11.46 -7.66 0.71
N GLN A 92 10.57 -7.97 1.66
CA GLN A 92 10.51 -9.32 2.25
C GLN A 92 9.95 -10.36 1.27
N ALA A 93 9.15 -9.93 0.33
CA ALA A 93 8.59 -10.83 -0.67
C ALA A 93 9.59 -11.18 -1.79
N GLY A 94 10.65 -10.42 -1.89
CA GLY A 94 11.64 -10.61 -2.95
C GLY A 94 11.31 -9.77 -4.19
#